data_9fc65efd8dfceccd25c5f7f818ec45fb
#
_entry.id   9fc65efd8dfceccd25c5f7f818ec45fb
#
_cell.length_a   1.000
_cell.length_b   1.000
_cell.length_c   1.000
_cell.angle_alpha   90.00
_cell.angle_beta   90.00
_cell.angle_gamma   90.00
#
_symmetry.space_group_name_H-M   'P 1'
#
loop_
_entity.id
_entity.type
_entity.pdbx_description
1 polymer ?
#
loop_
_entity_poly.entity_id
_entity_poly.type
_entity_poly.pdbx_seq_one_letter_code
_entity_poly.pdbx_strand_id
1 'polypeptide(L)'
;MIPLDKQDRYRQIYRDLRPGYQDGVTLYAHLVGRLITPQATVLDAGCGRGGVIELYWEGVEQAVGVDFDLDSLTEHRCLQQLIRGDLAQLPFAADTFDVVLCSWVLEHLTHPDAVFLELARVLRPEGHLVLLAPNAWNYVTLAQRLVPGRFQRWLTRRIYGREDKDTFSLAYKANTRRALDARLNRVGLANEEFHLVGDPSYVAANDSLFRLAAAWERISDRGPLRNTKVHLVASYVKT
;
A
#
# COMPACT_ATOMS: atom_id res chain seq x y z
N MET A 1 -11.73 -9.77 -10.93
CA MET A 1 -10.42 -9.08 -11.02
C MET A 1 -9.79 -9.46 -12.35
N ILE A 2 -9.05 -8.56 -12.99
CA ILE A 2 -8.16 -8.97 -14.07
C ILE A 2 -7.17 -9.95 -13.45
N PRO A 3 -6.97 -11.17 -14.00
CA PRO A 3 -6.04 -12.16 -13.46
C PRO A 3 -4.65 -11.58 -13.29
N LEU A 4 -3.92 -11.98 -12.23
CA LEU A 4 -2.62 -11.41 -11.89
C LEU A 4 -1.59 -11.61 -13.02
N ASP A 5 -1.57 -12.80 -13.63
CA ASP A 5 -0.73 -13.14 -14.79
C ASP A 5 -0.95 -12.17 -15.96
N LYS A 6 -2.20 -11.79 -16.18
CA LYS A 6 -2.56 -10.81 -17.21
C LYS A 6 -2.13 -9.40 -16.83
N GLN A 7 -2.28 -9.02 -15.56
CA GLN A 7 -1.78 -7.73 -15.08
C GLN A 7 -0.26 -7.64 -15.22
N ASP A 8 0.47 -8.69 -14.82
CA ASP A 8 1.92 -8.76 -14.91
C ASP A 8 2.42 -8.68 -16.34
N ARG A 9 1.73 -9.34 -17.27
CA ARG A 9 2.00 -9.17 -18.71
C ARG A 9 1.88 -7.71 -19.15
N TYR A 10 0.80 -7.02 -18.77
CA TYR A 10 0.61 -5.62 -19.14
C TYR A 10 1.59 -4.67 -18.41
N ARG A 11 1.97 -4.96 -17.18
CA ARG A 11 3.04 -4.24 -16.49
C ARG A 11 4.37 -4.39 -17.22
N GLN A 12 4.69 -5.61 -17.69
CA GLN A 12 5.90 -5.82 -18.48
C GLN A 12 5.86 -5.03 -19.79
N ILE A 13 4.78 -5.09 -20.56
CA ILE A 13 4.60 -4.28 -21.77
C ILE A 13 4.76 -2.79 -21.45
N TYR A 14 4.22 -2.32 -20.32
CA TYR A 14 4.32 -0.91 -19.93
C TYR A 14 5.75 -0.51 -19.54
N ARG A 15 6.51 -1.39 -18.89
CA ARG A 15 7.94 -1.18 -18.61
C ARG A 15 8.75 -1.04 -19.92
N ASP A 16 8.47 -1.88 -20.90
CA ASP A 16 9.13 -1.84 -22.21
C ASP A 16 8.81 -0.53 -22.96
N LEU A 17 7.56 -0.04 -22.86
CA LEU A 17 7.11 1.22 -23.45
C LEU A 17 7.60 2.46 -22.71
N ARG A 18 8.05 2.31 -21.45
CA ARG A 18 8.46 3.41 -20.58
C ARG A 18 9.66 3.01 -19.73
N PRO A 19 10.88 3.09 -20.29
CA PRO A 19 12.10 2.83 -19.55
C PRO A 19 12.16 3.65 -18.25
N GLY A 20 12.52 2.99 -17.13
CA GLY A 20 12.54 3.59 -15.80
C GLY A 20 11.20 3.60 -15.06
N TYR A 21 10.12 3.11 -15.66
CA TYR A 21 8.86 2.90 -14.94
C TYR A 21 9.00 1.81 -13.88
N GLN A 22 8.55 2.14 -12.69
CA GLN A 22 8.37 1.20 -11.57
C GLN A 22 6.90 1.23 -11.15
N ASP A 23 6.30 0.07 -11.00
CA ASP A 23 4.99 -0.02 -10.37
C ASP A 23 5.08 0.23 -8.86
N GLY A 24 3.91 0.40 -8.19
CA GLY A 24 3.86 0.75 -6.78
C GLY A 24 4.55 -0.25 -5.86
N VAL A 25 4.43 -1.55 -6.14
CA VAL A 25 5.07 -2.61 -5.33
C VAL A 25 6.59 -2.59 -5.51
N THR A 26 7.07 -2.47 -6.75
CA THR A 26 8.50 -2.38 -7.06
C THR A 26 9.13 -1.14 -6.40
N LEU A 27 8.46 0.02 -6.48
CA LEU A 27 8.95 1.24 -5.84
C LEU A 27 8.96 1.12 -4.31
N TYR A 28 7.90 0.55 -3.73
CA TYR A 28 7.81 0.28 -2.30
C TYR A 28 8.95 -0.64 -1.84
N ALA A 29 9.19 -1.74 -2.56
CA ALA A 29 10.30 -2.65 -2.27
C ALA A 29 11.66 -1.92 -2.32
N HIS A 30 11.90 -1.04 -3.28
CA HIS A 30 13.12 -0.25 -3.34
C HIS A 30 13.28 0.71 -2.15
N LEU A 31 12.20 1.38 -1.71
CA LEU A 31 12.24 2.22 -0.51
C LEU A 31 12.58 1.39 0.73
N VAL A 32 11.90 0.25 0.91
CA VAL A 32 12.15 -0.67 2.02
C VAL A 32 13.61 -1.15 2.00
N GLY A 33 14.12 -1.60 0.85
CA GLY A 33 15.50 -2.12 0.72
C GLY A 33 16.59 -1.09 1.02
N ARG A 34 16.30 0.21 0.89
CA ARG A 34 17.26 1.27 1.28
C ARG A 34 17.33 1.52 2.79
N LEU A 35 16.25 1.18 3.50
CA LEU A 35 16.11 1.44 4.94
C LEU A 35 16.44 0.22 5.80
N ILE A 36 16.33 -0.98 5.25
CA ILE A 36 16.63 -2.22 5.95
C ILE A 36 18.14 -2.45 5.99
N THR A 37 18.65 -2.63 7.20
CA THR A 37 20.05 -3.06 7.49
C THR A 37 20.04 -4.40 8.22
N PRO A 38 21.15 -5.14 8.27
CA PRO A 38 21.24 -6.40 9.02
C PRO A 38 20.91 -6.28 10.51
N GLN A 39 21.06 -5.10 11.09
CA GLN A 39 20.76 -4.81 12.51
C GLN A 39 19.33 -4.25 12.69
N ALA A 40 18.57 -4.06 11.62
CA ALA A 40 17.26 -3.47 11.70
C ALA A 40 16.25 -4.38 12.40
N THR A 41 15.42 -3.78 13.25
CA THR A 41 14.21 -4.38 13.79
C THR A 41 13.01 -3.86 12.99
N VAL A 42 12.23 -4.78 12.40
CA VAL A 42 11.17 -4.45 11.44
C VAL A 42 9.81 -4.91 11.95
N LEU A 43 8.81 -4.04 11.89
CA LEU A 43 7.41 -4.38 12.05
C LEU A 43 6.71 -4.36 10.69
N ASP A 44 6.05 -5.46 10.32
CA ASP A 44 5.10 -5.49 9.21
C ASP A 44 3.68 -5.32 9.76
N ALA A 45 3.15 -4.11 9.68
CA ALA A 45 1.86 -3.72 10.24
C ALA A 45 0.73 -3.95 9.21
N GLY A 46 -0.12 -4.93 9.48
CA GLY A 46 -1.08 -5.48 8.53
C GLY A 46 -0.41 -6.45 7.57
N CYS A 47 0.36 -7.40 8.12
CA CYS A 47 1.24 -8.29 7.33
C CYS A 47 0.48 -9.31 6.47
N GLY A 48 -0.81 -9.57 6.75
CA GLY A 48 -1.62 -10.52 5.99
C GLY A 48 -0.93 -11.88 5.83
N ARG A 49 -0.92 -12.36 4.58
CA ARG A 49 -0.26 -13.63 4.19
C ARG A 49 1.22 -13.44 3.77
N GLY A 50 1.77 -12.25 3.95
CA GLY A 50 3.11 -11.86 3.50
C GLY A 50 3.08 -10.73 2.48
N GLY A 51 4.21 -10.41 1.88
CA GLY A 51 4.35 -9.30 0.94
C GLY A 51 5.80 -8.91 0.70
N VAL A 52 6.09 -7.63 0.61
CA VAL A 52 7.46 -7.15 0.35
C VAL A 52 8.46 -7.58 1.41
N ILE A 53 8.02 -7.80 2.66
CA ILE A 53 8.89 -8.33 3.72
C ILE A 53 9.52 -9.69 3.35
N GLU A 54 8.87 -10.47 2.49
CA GLU A 54 9.41 -11.77 2.00
C GLU A 54 10.77 -11.62 1.31
N LEU A 55 11.10 -10.44 0.80
CA LEU A 55 12.40 -10.16 0.16
C LEU A 55 13.52 -9.86 1.15
N TYR A 56 13.20 -9.55 2.40
CA TYR A 56 14.16 -8.93 3.33
C TYR A 56 14.23 -9.60 4.71
N TRP A 57 13.27 -10.42 5.10
CA TRP A 57 13.13 -10.93 6.47
C TRP A 57 14.35 -11.75 6.96
N GLU A 58 15.02 -12.47 6.06
CA GLU A 58 16.24 -13.22 6.42
C GLU A 58 17.47 -12.32 6.65
N GLY A 59 17.42 -11.08 6.16
CA GLY A 59 18.53 -10.13 6.20
C GLY A 59 18.46 -9.11 7.33
N VAL A 60 17.54 -9.27 8.31
CA VAL A 60 17.33 -8.34 9.42
C VAL A 60 17.53 -9.02 10.77
N GLU A 61 17.81 -8.25 11.82
CA GLU A 61 17.96 -8.79 13.17
C GLU A 61 16.66 -9.41 13.67
N GLN A 62 15.55 -8.70 13.47
CA GLN A 62 14.22 -9.16 13.86
C GLN A 62 13.14 -8.62 12.92
N ALA A 63 12.22 -9.49 12.53
CA ALA A 63 11.01 -9.10 11.80
C ALA A 63 9.77 -9.69 12.47
N VAL A 64 8.80 -8.83 12.77
CA VAL A 64 7.54 -9.20 13.42
C VAL A 64 6.36 -8.76 12.56
N GLY A 65 5.39 -9.64 12.35
CA GLY A 65 4.14 -9.34 11.67
C GLY A 65 2.98 -9.17 12.63
N VAL A 66 2.14 -8.16 12.40
CA VAL A 66 0.88 -7.96 13.12
C VAL A 66 -0.26 -7.90 12.12
N ASP A 67 -1.29 -8.69 12.33
CA ASP A 67 -2.56 -8.60 11.59
C ASP A 67 -3.73 -8.96 12.51
N PHE A 68 -4.92 -8.44 12.24
CA PHE A 68 -6.11 -8.83 13.01
C PHE A 68 -6.77 -10.10 12.47
N ASP A 69 -6.53 -10.45 11.19
CA ASP A 69 -7.10 -11.62 10.52
C ASP A 69 -6.27 -12.87 10.79
N LEU A 70 -6.82 -13.75 11.63
CA LEU A 70 -6.15 -15.00 12.01
C LEU A 70 -5.90 -15.93 10.81
N ASP A 71 -6.83 -15.98 9.87
CA ASP A 71 -6.71 -16.86 8.69
C ASP A 71 -5.53 -16.44 7.82
N SER A 72 -5.35 -15.14 7.63
CA SER A 72 -4.18 -14.60 6.93
C SER A 72 -2.87 -14.90 7.66
N LEU A 73 -2.84 -14.77 8.98
CA LEU A 73 -1.64 -15.10 9.78
C LEU A 73 -1.26 -16.59 9.71
N THR A 74 -2.24 -17.48 9.69
CA THR A 74 -1.97 -18.93 9.57
C THR A 74 -1.40 -19.34 8.21
N GLU A 75 -1.66 -18.55 7.19
CA GLU A 75 -1.15 -18.73 5.82
C GLU A 75 0.07 -17.84 5.51
N HIS A 76 0.64 -17.16 6.51
CA HIS A 76 1.79 -16.27 6.32
C HIS A 76 3.03 -17.05 5.88
N ARG A 77 3.80 -16.52 4.90
CA ARG A 77 4.77 -17.32 4.15
C ARG A 77 6.19 -17.30 4.70
N CYS A 78 6.58 -16.29 5.48
CA CYS A 78 7.98 -16.11 5.86
C CYS A 78 8.21 -15.81 7.35
N LEU A 79 7.46 -14.87 7.95
CA LEU A 79 7.72 -14.45 9.31
C LEU A 79 7.34 -15.54 10.32
N GLN A 80 8.23 -15.78 11.30
CA GLN A 80 7.99 -16.72 12.40
C GLN A 80 7.35 -16.05 13.60
N GLN A 81 7.57 -14.74 13.78
CA GLN A 81 6.95 -13.96 14.85
C GLN A 81 5.71 -13.24 14.29
N LEU A 82 4.56 -13.83 14.55
CA LEU A 82 3.26 -13.33 14.10
C LEU A 82 2.37 -13.07 15.31
N ILE A 83 1.75 -11.91 15.35
CA ILE A 83 0.86 -11.51 16.44
C ILE A 83 -0.50 -11.15 15.86
N ARG A 84 -1.55 -11.77 16.39
CA ARG A 84 -2.90 -11.30 16.12
C ARG A 84 -3.18 -10.07 16.97
N GLY A 85 -3.42 -8.91 16.34
CA GLY A 85 -3.60 -7.64 17.06
C GLY A 85 -4.28 -6.56 16.27
N ASP A 86 -4.73 -5.53 16.98
CA ASP A 86 -5.24 -4.29 16.42
C ASP A 86 -4.07 -3.29 16.29
N LEU A 87 -3.89 -2.72 15.11
CA LEU A 87 -2.86 -1.69 14.87
C LEU A 87 -3.10 -0.40 15.67
N ALA A 88 -4.30 -0.19 16.18
CA ALA A 88 -4.61 0.92 17.10
C ALA A 88 -4.17 0.66 18.54
N GLN A 89 -3.70 -0.56 18.86
CA GLN A 89 -3.20 -0.95 20.19
C GLN A 89 -2.13 -2.03 20.05
N LEU A 90 -0.92 -1.62 19.69
CA LEU A 90 0.20 -2.53 19.44
C LEU A 90 0.82 -3.04 20.78
N PRO A 91 1.09 -4.36 20.89
CA PRO A 91 1.61 -4.96 22.13
C PRO A 91 3.14 -4.81 22.26
N PHE A 92 3.68 -3.69 21.84
CA PHE A 92 5.12 -3.40 21.90
C PHE A 92 5.41 -2.16 22.74
N ALA A 93 6.62 -2.09 23.28
CA ALA A 93 7.12 -0.88 23.94
C ALA A 93 7.27 0.27 22.93
N ALA A 94 7.34 1.50 23.41
CA ALA A 94 7.75 2.62 22.60
C ALA A 94 9.20 2.42 22.09
N ASP A 95 9.51 3.01 20.94
CA ASP A 95 10.87 3.05 20.39
C ASP A 95 11.49 1.66 20.20
N THR A 96 10.70 0.71 19.68
CA THR A 96 11.12 -0.69 19.48
C THR A 96 11.66 -0.93 18.06
N PHE A 97 11.08 -0.35 17.04
CA PHE A 97 11.36 -0.70 15.63
C PHE A 97 12.12 0.41 14.91
N ASP A 98 13.07 0.01 14.08
CA ASP A 98 13.78 0.91 13.18
C ASP A 98 12.96 1.21 11.93
N VAL A 99 12.21 0.19 11.43
CA VAL A 99 11.36 0.33 10.25
C VAL A 99 9.98 -0.29 10.51
N VAL A 100 8.94 0.45 10.17
CA VAL A 100 7.55 -0.05 10.14
C VAL A 100 7.08 -0.07 8.69
N LEU A 101 6.69 -1.23 8.21
CA LEU A 101 6.07 -1.47 6.92
C LEU A 101 4.54 -1.44 7.07
N CYS A 102 3.85 -0.79 6.14
CA CYS A 102 2.38 -0.77 6.16
C CYS A 102 1.88 -0.70 4.70
N SER A 103 1.51 -1.86 4.14
CA SER A 103 1.08 -1.99 2.75
C SER A 103 -0.34 -2.55 2.64
N TRP A 104 -1.19 -1.89 1.83
CA TRP A 104 -2.58 -2.30 1.59
C TRP A 104 -3.48 -2.33 2.84
N VAL A 105 -3.20 -1.45 3.80
CA VAL A 105 -3.89 -1.33 5.09
C VAL A 105 -4.70 -0.04 5.18
N LEU A 106 -4.14 1.08 4.69
CA LEU A 106 -4.70 2.42 4.89
C LEU A 106 -6.15 2.55 4.42
N GLU A 107 -6.51 1.86 3.34
CA GLU A 107 -7.85 1.88 2.75
C GLU A 107 -8.92 1.26 3.66
N HIS A 108 -8.50 0.44 4.62
CA HIS A 108 -9.37 -0.26 5.57
C HIS A 108 -9.49 0.45 6.93
N LEU A 109 -8.61 1.42 7.21
CA LEU A 109 -8.58 2.10 8.51
C LEU A 109 -9.81 2.96 8.74
N THR A 110 -10.64 2.55 9.71
CA THR A 110 -11.79 3.34 10.17
C THR A 110 -11.37 4.44 11.15
N HIS A 111 -10.30 4.24 11.89
CA HIS A 111 -9.72 5.17 12.86
C HIS A 111 -8.22 5.38 12.62
N PRO A 112 -7.80 6.00 11.48
CA PRO A 112 -6.39 6.11 11.11
C PRO A 112 -5.56 6.90 12.13
N ASP A 113 -6.14 7.87 12.82
CA ASP A 113 -5.38 8.69 13.79
C ASP A 113 -4.88 7.84 14.99
N ALA A 114 -5.68 6.87 15.48
CA ALA A 114 -5.25 5.95 16.53
C ALA A 114 -4.14 5.01 16.05
N VAL A 115 -4.27 4.47 14.84
CA VAL A 115 -3.24 3.61 14.23
C VAL A 115 -1.94 4.39 14.04
N PHE A 116 -1.98 5.60 13.48
CA PHE A 116 -0.77 6.39 13.26
C PHE A 116 -0.07 6.80 14.56
N LEU A 117 -0.83 7.05 15.65
CA LEU A 117 -0.27 7.30 16.96
C LEU A 117 0.52 6.08 17.47
N GLU A 118 -0.02 4.87 17.33
CA GLU A 118 0.65 3.64 17.73
C GLU A 118 1.87 3.31 16.87
N LEU A 119 1.76 3.46 15.52
CA LEU A 119 2.90 3.26 14.62
C LEU A 119 4.03 4.24 14.95
N ALA A 120 3.71 5.52 15.23
CA ALA A 120 4.70 6.50 15.66
C ALA A 120 5.30 6.17 17.04
N ARG A 121 4.49 5.67 17.98
CA ARG A 121 4.94 5.30 19.33
C ARG A 121 5.97 4.18 19.29
N VAL A 122 5.72 3.14 18.48
CA VAL A 122 6.61 1.97 18.44
C VAL A 122 7.86 2.17 17.57
N LEU A 123 7.88 3.17 16.70
CA LEU A 123 9.08 3.57 15.96
C LEU A 123 10.10 4.23 16.89
N ARG A 124 11.38 3.93 16.69
CA ARG A 124 12.50 4.66 17.31
C ARG A 124 12.61 6.08 16.75
N PRO A 125 13.21 7.03 17.48
CA PRO A 125 13.68 8.28 16.87
C PRO A 125 14.52 7.97 15.62
N GLU A 126 14.36 8.74 14.55
CA GLU A 126 14.96 8.52 13.22
C GLU A 126 14.48 7.23 12.52
N GLY A 127 13.55 6.47 13.10
CA GLY A 127 12.92 5.30 12.48
C GLY A 127 11.95 5.67 11.37
N HIS A 128 11.71 4.76 10.44
CA HIS A 128 10.96 5.03 9.21
C HIS A 128 9.64 4.27 9.14
N LEU A 129 8.57 4.97 8.77
CA LEU A 129 7.30 4.37 8.35
C LEU A 129 7.23 4.36 6.82
N VAL A 130 7.12 3.19 6.22
CA VAL A 130 7.01 3.04 4.75
C VAL A 130 5.60 2.57 4.40
N LEU A 131 4.94 3.31 3.51
CA LEU A 131 3.53 3.13 3.15
C LEU A 131 3.37 2.78 1.67
N LEU A 132 2.49 1.80 1.39
CA LEU A 132 1.94 1.53 0.07
C LEU A 132 0.42 1.38 0.18
N ALA A 133 -0.33 2.17 -0.57
CA ALA A 133 -1.79 2.08 -0.56
C ALA A 133 -2.41 2.56 -1.88
N PRO A 134 -3.67 2.20 -2.17
CA PRO A 134 -4.40 2.83 -3.25
C PRO A 134 -4.67 4.29 -2.93
N ASN A 135 -4.52 5.15 -3.91
CA ASN A 135 -4.84 6.57 -3.80
C ASN A 135 -6.36 6.77 -3.90
N ALA A 136 -6.97 7.49 -2.96
CA ALA A 136 -8.41 7.74 -2.94
C ALA A 136 -8.92 8.54 -4.16
N TRP A 137 -8.06 9.29 -4.82
CA TRP A 137 -8.39 10.08 -6.03
C TRP A 137 -8.04 9.36 -7.34
N ASN A 138 -7.68 8.06 -7.29
CA ASN A 138 -7.32 7.35 -8.51
C ASN A 138 -8.50 7.27 -9.50
N TYR A 139 -8.17 7.24 -10.79
CA TYR A 139 -9.16 7.25 -11.87
C TYR A 139 -10.11 6.04 -11.84
N VAL A 140 -9.67 4.91 -11.30
CA VAL A 140 -10.53 3.70 -11.14
C VAL A 140 -11.60 3.95 -10.09
N THR A 141 -11.21 4.46 -8.91
CA THR A 141 -12.13 4.82 -7.83
C THR A 141 -13.07 5.94 -8.25
N LEU A 142 -12.57 6.95 -8.96
CA LEU A 142 -13.40 8.04 -9.49
C LEU A 142 -14.41 7.53 -10.52
N ALA A 143 -14.00 6.67 -11.44
CA ALA A 143 -14.91 6.05 -12.41
C ALA A 143 -16.00 5.21 -11.72
N GLN A 144 -15.64 4.46 -10.68
CA GLN A 144 -16.61 3.70 -9.88
C GLN A 144 -17.67 4.58 -9.21
N ARG A 145 -17.29 5.76 -8.71
CA ARG A 145 -18.23 6.72 -8.09
C ARG A 145 -19.27 7.27 -9.07
N LEU A 146 -18.95 7.32 -10.35
CA LEU A 146 -19.85 7.77 -11.41
C LEU A 146 -20.86 6.70 -11.85
N VAL A 147 -20.64 5.44 -11.47
CA VAL A 147 -21.55 4.33 -11.82
C VAL A 147 -22.63 4.18 -10.76
N PRO A 148 -23.94 4.18 -11.13
CA PRO A 148 -25.04 3.99 -10.17
C PRO A 148 -24.90 2.69 -9.37
N GLY A 149 -25.23 2.71 -8.05
CA GLY A 149 -24.91 1.66 -7.09
C GLY A 149 -25.37 0.23 -7.46
N ARG A 150 -26.49 0.07 -8.20
CA ARG A 150 -26.92 -1.26 -8.72
C ARG A 150 -26.01 -1.78 -9.82
N PHE A 151 -25.43 -0.89 -10.65
CA PHE A 151 -24.44 -1.20 -11.67
C PHE A 151 -23.04 -1.38 -11.06
N GLN A 152 -22.74 -0.64 -10.00
CA GLN A 152 -21.46 -0.72 -9.28
C GLN A 152 -21.21 -2.12 -8.72
N ARG A 153 -22.22 -2.74 -8.07
CA ARG A 153 -22.11 -4.12 -7.56
C ARG A 153 -21.89 -5.14 -8.68
N TRP A 154 -22.61 -5.00 -9.80
CA TRP A 154 -22.43 -5.87 -10.97
C TRP A 154 -21.03 -5.69 -11.60
N LEU A 155 -20.58 -4.44 -11.74
CA LEU A 155 -19.27 -4.11 -12.30
C LEU A 155 -18.13 -4.61 -11.40
N THR A 156 -18.25 -4.43 -10.07
CA THR A 156 -17.29 -4.90 -9.08
C THR A 156 -17.17 -6.42 -9.11
N ARG A 157 -18.28 -7.15 -9.13
CA ARG A 157 -18.26 -8.62 -9.27
C ARG A 157 -17.59 -9.06 -10.57
N ARG A 158 -17.88 -8.38 -11.69
CA ARG A 158 -17.36 -8.76 -13.01
C ARG A 158 -15.90 -8.36 -13.23
N ILE A 159 -15.45 -7.24 -12.68
CA ILE A 159 -14.08 -6.73 -12.85
C ILE A 159 -13.15 -7.27 -11.76
N TYR A 160 -13.61 -7.36 -10.52
CA TYR A 160 -12.76 -7.71 -9.38
C TYR A 160 -12.89 -9.17 -8.92
N GLY A 161 -13.91 -9.92 -9.39
CA GLY A 161 -14.08 -11.37 -9.11
C GLY A 161 -14.02 -11.75 -7.62
N ARG A 162 -14.18 -10.79 -6.72
CA ARG A 162 -14.12 -11.03 -5.28
C ARG A 162 -15.41 -11.70 -4.82
N GLU A 163 -15.28 -12.85 -4.19
CA GLU A 163 -16.34 -13.38 -3.33
C GLU A 163 -16.41 -12.52 -2.06
N ASP A 164 -17.63 -12.35 -1.52
CA ASP A 164 -17.94 -11.44 -0.39
C ASP A 164 -17.16 -11.75 0.92
N LYS A 165 -16.41 -12.85 0.98
CA LYS A 165 -15.66 -13.31 2.16
C LYS A 165 -14.34 -12.57 2.42
N ASP A 166 -13.71 -11.98 1.40
CA ASP A 166 -12.40 -11.31 1.51
C ASP A 166 -12.50 -9.79 1.42
N THR A 167 -13.70 -9.22 1.62
CA THR A 167 -13.89 -7.78 1.38
C THR A 167 -14.00 -7.03 2.71
N PHE A 168 -12.85 -6.62 3.25
CA PHE A 168 -12.84 -5.59 4.29
C PHE A 168 -13.45 -4.29 3.75
N SER A 169 -14.24 -3.61 4.59
CA SER A 169 -14.87 -2.35 4.19
C SER A 169 -13.82 -1.30 3.84
N LEU A 170 -13.98 -0.64 2.70
CA LEU A 170 -13.09 0.42 2.24
C LEU A 170 -13.51 1.76 2.85
N ALA A 171 -12.65 2.36 3.66
CA ALA A 171 -12.90 3.64 4.34
C ALA A 171 -12.24 4.83 3.63
N TYR A 172 -11.06 4.66 3.03
CA TYR A 172 -10.28 5.70 2.32
C TYR A 172 -10.11 7.02 3.09
N LYS A 173 -9.98 6.97 4.43
CA LYS A 173 -9.90 8.18 5.28
C LYS A 173 -8.52 8.84 5.27
N ALA A 174 -7.46 8.10 4.91
CA ALA A 174 -6.08 8.55 4.92
C ALA A 174 -5.36 8.47 3.56
N ASN A 175 -6.00 7.98 2.51
CA ASN A 175 -5.39 7.60 1.24
C ASN A 175 -5.15 8.77 0.27
N THR A 176 -4.71 9.92 0.78
CA THR A 176 -4.26 11.07 -0.02
C THR A 176 -3.05 11.72 0.64
N ARG A 177 -2.16 12.34 -0.13
CA ARG A 177 -1.01 13.06 0.42
C ARG A 177 -1.41 14.02 1.54
N ARG A 178 -2.39 14.91 1.26
CA ARG A 178 -2.84 15.92 2.24
C ARG A 178 -3.36 15.28 3.54
N ALA A 179 -4.09 14.17 3.43
CA ALA A 179 -4.66 13.49 4.60
C ALA A 179 -3.58 12.78 5.41
N LEU A 180 -2.58 12.19 4.74
CA LEU A 180 -1.42 11.55 5.40
C LEU A 180 -0.55 12.58 6.09
N ASP A 181 -0.06 13.61 5.37
CA ASP A 181 0.80 14.65 5.93
C ASP A 181 0.14 15.31 7.14
N ALA A 182 -1.16 15.65 7.04
CA ALA A 182 -1.88 16.30 8.13
C ALA A 182 -2.01 15.44 9.40
N ARG A 183 -2.02 14.11 9.29
CA ARG A 183 -2.13 13.19 10.42
C ARG A 183 -0.78 12.78 10.97
N LEU A 184 0.12 12.38 10.08
CA LEU A 184 1.44 11.87 10.46
C LEU A 184 2.31 12.96 11.09
N ASN A 185 2.25 14.19 10.58
CA ASN A 185 2.96 15.33 11.20
C ASN A 185 2.48 15.61 12.65
N ARG A 186 1.21 15.37 12.97
CA ARG A 186 0.70 15.55 14.34
C ARG A 186 1.29 14.56 15.34
N VAL A 187 1.77 13.43 14.88
CA VAL A 187 2.37 12.38 15.72
C VAL A 187 3.89 12.31 15.57
N GLY A 188 4.53 13.37 15.03
CA GLY A 188 5.98 13.49 14.91
C GLY A 188 6.59 12.70 13.76
N LEU A 189 5.81 12.36 12.72
CA LEU A 189 6.30 11.69 11.52
C LEU A 189 6.36 12.68 10.35
N ALA A 190 7.55 13.07 9.94
CA ALA A 190 7.78 14.01 8.83
C ALA A 190 7.90 13.26 7.50
N ASN A 191 7.28 13.80 6.45
CA ASN A 191 7.39 13.21 5.12
C ASN A 191 8.81 13.35 4.56
N GLU A 192 9.41 12.26 4.14
CA GLU A 192 10.70 12.19 3.49
C GLU A 192 10.56 12.02 1.98
N GLU A 193 9.78 11.02 1.56
CA GLU A 193 9.48 10.78 0.15
C GLU A 193 7.99 10.50 -0.07
N PHE A 194 7.43 11.01 -1.18
CA PHE A 194 6.05 10.76 -1.56
C PHE A 194 5.91 10.62 -3.08
N HIS A 195 5.42 9.48 -3.51
CA HIS A 195 5.23 9.15 -4.92
C HIS A 195 3.77 8.79 -5.21
N LEU A 196 3.26 9.30 -6.32
CA LEU A 196 2.01 8.83 -6.92
C LEU A 196 2.36 8.02 -8.16
N VAL A 197 1.98 6.76 -8.17
CA VAL A 197 2.38 5.76 -9.17
C VAL A 197 1.16 5.30 -9.96
N GLY A 198 1.25 5.40 -11.28
CA GLY A 198 0.24 4.86 -12.18
C GLY A 198 0.42 3.36 -12.42
N ASP A 199 -0.67 2.66 -12.68
CA ASP A 199 -0.62 1.27 -13.11
C ASP A 199 -1.73 0.99 -14.13
N PRO A 200 -1.44 1.10 -15.44
CA PRO A 200 -2.43 0.91 -16.49
C PRO A 200 -2.96 -0.53 -16.56
N SER A 201 -2.31 -1.50 -15.91
CA SER A 201 -2.76 -2.89 -15.87
C SER A 201 -4.07 -3.08 -15.10
N TYR A 202 -4.39 -2.16 -14.18
CA TYR A 202 -5.61 -2.23 -13.36
C TYR A 202 -6.91 -2.23 -14.14
N VAL A 203 -6.93 -1.63 -15.34
CA VAL A 203 -8.10 -1.58 -16.22
C VAL A 203 -7.89 -2.31 -17.54
N ALA A 204 -6.78 -3.02 -17.68
CA ALA A 204 -6.38 -3.69 -18.90
C ALA A 204 -7.15 -5.01 -19.17
N ALA A 205 -8.48 -4.94 -19.25
CA ALA A 205 -9.28 -6.10 -19.62
C ALA A 205 -8.99 -6.59 -21.04
N ASN A 206 -8.49 -5.70 -21.92
CA ASN A 206 -7.99 -6.00 -23.28
C ASN A 206 -6.96 -4.95 -23.71
N ASP A 207 -6.30 -5.18 -24.85
CA ASP A 207 -5.23 -4.32 -25.37
C ASP A 207 -5.69 -2.88 -25.63
N SER A 208 -6.94 -2.68 -26.07
CA SER A 208 -7.48 -1.34 -26.32
C SER A 208 -7.62 -0.54 -25.03
N LEU A 209 -8.18 -1.14 -23.98
CA LEU A 209 -8.30 -0.52 -22.67
C LEU A 209 -6.92 -0.26 -22.04
N PHE A 210 -5.98 -1.19 -22.21
CA PHE A 210 -4.60 -0.98 -21.78
C PHE A 210 -3.96 0.23 -22.47
N ARG A 211 -4.10 0.35 -23.81
CA ARG A 211 -3.55 1.49 -24.57
C ARG A 211 -4.16 2.83 -24.11
N LEU A 212 -5.47 2.87 -23.85
CA LEU A 212 -6.14 4.06 -23.33
C LEU A 212 -5.63 4.42 -21.94
N ALA A 213 -5.49 3.43 -21.05
CA ALA A 213 -4.94 3.65 -19.71
C ALA A 213 -3.48 4.10 -19.77
N ALA A 214 -2.65 3.50 -20.61
CA ALA A 214 -1.25 3.90 -20.80
C ALA A 214 -1.13 5.32 -21.37
N ALA A 215 -2.03 5.74 -22.25
CA ALA A 215 -2.11 7.11 -22.75
C ALA A 215 -2.52 8.08 -21.62
N TRP A 216 -3.52 7.72 -20.81
CA TRP A 216 -3.93 8.49 -19.64
C TRP A 216 -2.78 8.66 -18.64
N GLU A 217 -2.03 7.58 -18.38
CA GLU A 217 -0.88 7.63 -17.48
C GLU A 217 0.17 8.66 -17.94
N ARG A 218 0.40 8.80 -19.25
CA ARG A 218 1.31 9.82 -19.82
C ARG A 218 0.75 11.23 -19.69
N ILE A 219 -0.55 11.43 -19.94
CA ILE A 219 -1.21 12.73 -19.81
C ILE A 219 -1.21 13.19 -18.35
N SER A 220 -1.44 12.25 -17.44
CA SER A 220 -1.53 12.51 -16.00
C SER A 220 -0.18 12.58 -15.27
N ASP A 221 0.95 12.56 -15.96
CA ASP A 221 2.27 12.72 -15.34
C ASP A 221 2.52 14.14 -14.81
N ARG A 222 1.80 15.12 -15.33
CA ARG A 222 2.01 16.54 -15.01
C ARG A 222 0.74 17.20 -14.48
N GLY A 223 0.95 18.28 -13.72
CA GLY A 223 -0.11 19.12 -13.21
C GLY A 223 -1.08 18.41 -12.24
N PRO A 224 -2.31 18.93 -12.07
CA PRO A 224 -3.27 18.41 -11.13
C PRO A 224 -3.71 16.95 -11.39
N LEU A 225 -3.63 16.51 -12.65
CA LEU A 225 -4.00 15.14 -13.05
C LEU A 225 -3.07 14.07 -12.45
N ARG A 226 -1.86 14.44 -11.99
CA ARG A 226 -0.97 13.52 -11.28
C ARG A 226 -1.63 12.92 -10.04
N ASN A 227 -2.56 13.64 -9.43
CA ASN A 227 -3.32 13.15 -8.27
C ASN A 227 -4.28 12.00 -8.62
N THR A 228 -4.50 11.66 -9.89
CA THR A 228 -5.35 10.55 -10.32
C THR A 228 -4.61 9.22 -10.47
N LYS A 229 -3.32 9.16 -10.18
CA LYS A 229 -2.53 7.92 -10.19
C LYS A 229 -3.09 6.89 -9.21
N VAL A 230 -2.85 5.61 -9.52
CA VAL A 230 -3.51 4.49 -8.82
C VAL A 230 -3.01 4.30 -7.40
N HIS A 231 -1.69 4.33 -7.21
CA HIS A 231 -1.07 4.06 -5.91
C HIS A 231 -0.38 5.29 -5.33
N LEU A 232 -0.32 5.33 -4.03
CA LEU A 232 0.62 6.17 -3.27
C LEU A 232 1.67 5.26 -2.62
N VAL A 233 2.92 5.70 -2.67
CA VAL A 233 4.06 5.10 -1.99
C VAL A 233 4.78 6.22 -1.27
N ALA A 234 5.06 6.07 0.02
CA ALA A 234 5.66 7.13 0.81
C ALA A 234 6.55 6.60 1.92
N SER A 235 7.56 7.37 2.31
CA SER A 235 8.29 7.20 3.56
C SER A 235 8.14 8.44 4.44
N TYR A 236 8.07 8.19 5.75
CA TYR A 236 8.03 9.18 6.81
C TYR A 236 9.05 8.80 7.87
N VAL A 237 9.77 9.79 8.39
CA VAL A 237 10.77 9.61 9.46
C VAL A 237 10.25 10.19 10.76
N LYS A 238 10.51 9.51 11.89
CA LYS A 238 10.17 10.00 13.23
C LYS A 238 11.19 11.07 13.67
N THR A 239 10.70 12.27 13.94
CA THR A 239 11.50 13.44 14.35
C THR A 239 11.49 13.65 15.86
#